data_ac999ed9c5d83be125d77ed9f4649b19
#
_entry.id   ac999ed9c5d83be125d77ed9f4649b19
#
_cell.length_a   1.000
_cell.length_b   1.000
_cell.length_c   1.000
_cell.angle_alpha   90.00
_cell.angle_beta   90.00
_cell.angle_gamma   90.00
#
_symmetry.space_group_name_H-M   'P 1'
#
loop_
_entity.id
_entity.type
_entity.pdbx_description
1 polymer ?
#
loop_
_entity_poly.entity_id
_entity_poly.type
_entity_poly.pdbx_seq_one_letter_code
_entity_poly.pdbx_strand_id
1 'polypeptide(L)'
;EAINLFFDGFLEQGDHVIISCYEHNAVLRPIHKLYEDGKITYSIIGREDLALTSEEMFSKYVKDNTKLFCLTLASNLTGRVIYSADWLNYMHKEGITTFVDSSQGAGKVRISMDNDGVDYLAFTGHKDLMAMPGVGGLCCKEVPKWEPLIQGGTGVLGDSFVNPDVFPEGYEAGTLNMPAIWSLNSAIGYCESNFERIKEKENTLMTYLMKQLKSLDNITIYDEDVNRVSTIGINVFGYKSSEIVEILDKNDICSRGGIHCAILAHEALGTVETGVVRLSLNYLNTEQEIDAVINVLSDCR
;
A
#
# COMPACT_ATOMS: atom_id res chain seq x y z
N GLU A 1 4.54 10.52 -6.70
CA GLU A 1 5.02 11.86 -6.36
C GLU A 1 5.10 12.04 -4.84
N ALA A 2 4.00 11.92 -4.06
CA ALA A 2 3.96 12.10 -2.61
C ALA A 2 5.06 11.33 -1.86
N ILE A 3 5.26 10.04 -2.17
CA ILE A 3 6.29 9.20 -1.55
C ILE A 3 7.71 9.69 -1.90
N ASN A 4 7.96 10.07 -3.15
CA ASN A 4 9.27 10.61 -3.56
C ASN A 4 9.53 11.97 -2.91
N LEU A 5 8.54 12.86 -2.88
CA LEU A 5 8.62 14.15 -2.19
C LEU A 5 9.05 13.97 -0.74
N PHE A 6 8.44 13.02 -0.04
CA PHE A 6 8.78 12.73 1.35
C PHE A 6 10.20 12.19 1.49
N PHE A 7 10.58 11.14 0.74
CA PHE A 7 11.90 10.51 0.93
C PHE A 7 13.05 11.43 0.51
N ASP A 8 12.92 12.14 -0.61
CA ASP A 8 13.96 13.05 -1.08
C ASP A 8 14.17 14.23 -0.13
N GLY A 9 13.07 14.76 0.39
CA GLY A 9 13.10 15.92 1.28
C GLY A 9 13.45 15.58 2.73
N PHE A 10 13.00 14.43 3.24
CA PHE A 10 13.11 14.07 4.66
C PHE A 10 14.40 13.35 5.02
N LEU A 11 14.89 12.45 4.13
CA LEU A 11 16.06 11.61 4.43
C LEU A 11 17.36 12.32 4.13
N GLU A 12 18.31 12.20 5.05
CA GLU A 12 19.62 12.82 4.99
C GLU A 12 20.74 11.79 4.87
N GLN A 13 21.97 12.29 4.68
CA GLN A 13 23.15 11.44 4.58
C GLN A 13 23.42 10.67 5.89
N GLY A 14 23.50 9.37 5.80
CA GLY A 14 23.81 8.48 6.92
C GLY A 14 22.57 7.93 7.63
N ASP A 15 21.36 8.32 7.24
CA ASP A 15 20.12 7.82 7.84
C ASP A 15 19.94 6.31 7.62
N HIS A 16 19.27 5.67 8.56
CA HIS A 16 18.79 4.30 8.45
C HIS A 16 17.27 4.27 8.39
N VAL A 17 16.73 3.45 7.47
CA VAL A 17 15.28 3.28 7.24
C VAL A 17 14.88 1.83 7.49
N ILE A 18 13.74 1.61 8.14
CA ILE A 18 13.14 0.29 8.30
C ILE A 18 11.90 0.22 7.40
N ILE A 19 11.83 -0.81 6.55
CA ILE A 19 10.69 -1.08 5.66
C ILE A 19 10.21 -2.52 5.84
N SER A 20 8.99 -2.84 5.42
CA SER A 20 8.49 -4.21 5.43
C SER A 20 8.83 -4.96 4.13
N CYS A 21 8.84 -6.31 4.18
CA CYS A 21 8.93 -7.13 2.97
C CYS A 21 7.68 -7.05 2.08
N TYR A 22 6.62 -6.37 2.50
CA TYR A 22 5.40 -6.18 1.70
C TYR A 22 5.31 -4.83 1.00
N GLU A 23 6.38 -4.03 1.05
CA GLU A 23 6.37 -2.71 0.41
C GLU A 23 6.18 -2.79 -1.10
N HIS A 24 5.35 -1.89 -1.61
CA HIS A 24 5.21 -1.69 -3.05
C HIS A 24 6.48 -1.03 -3.63
N ASN A 25 6.74 -1.24 -4.92
CA ASN A 25 7.86 -0.59 -5.63
C ASN A 25 7.85 0.95 -5.52
N ALA A 26 6.72 1.57 -5.22
CA ALA A 26 6.65 3.02 -4.98
C ALA A 26 7.44 3.46 -3.73
N VAL A 27 7.59 2.57 -2.75
CA VAL A 27 8.42 2.75 -1.56
C VAL A 27 9.80 2.15 -1.79
N LEU A 28 9.88 0.90 -2.25
CA LEU A 28 11.15 0.18 -2.40
C LEU A 28 12.12 0.88 -3.34
N ARG A 29 11.66 1.31 -4.53
CA ARG A 29 12.56 1.87 -5.54
C ARG A 29 13.24 3.17 -5.13
N PRO A 30 12.54 4.19 -4.61
CA PRO A 30 13.22 5.38 -4.12
C PRO A 30 14.15 5.10 -2.92
N ILE A 31 13.76 4.24 -1.98
CA ILE A 31 14.63 3.81 -0.87
C ILE A 31 15.89 3.12 -1.40
N HIS A 32 15.73 2.17 -2.33
CA HIS A 32 16.85 1.46 -2.92
C HIS A 32 17.77 2.39 -3.73
N LYS A 33 17.21 3.37 -4.44
CA LYS A 33 17.99 4.38 -5.15
C LYS A 33 18.85 5.23 -4.20
N LEU A 34 18.28 5.70 -3.09
CA LEU A 34 19.02 6.43 -2.06
C LEU A 34 20.12 5.57 -1.41
N TYR A 35 19.88 4.28 -1.26
CA TYR A 35 20.90 3.31 -0.79
C TYR A 35 22.03 3.15 -1.82
N GLU A 36 21.72 2.93 -3.10
CA GLU A 36 22.73 2.82 -4.18
C GLU A 36 23.60 4.08 -4.31
N ASP A 37 22.99 5.25 -4.08
CA ASP A 37 23.69 6.55 -4.07
C ASP A 37 24.56 6.73 -2.79
N GLY A 38 24.53 5.78 -1.86
CA GLY A 38 25.27 5.84 -0.60
C GLY A 38 24.72 6.88 0.39
N LYS A 39 23.49 7.40 0.17
CA LYS A 39 22.88 8.39 1.06
C LYS A 39 22.35 7.77 2.35
N ILE A 40 21.71 6.60 2.27
CA ILE A 40 21.09 5.92 3.41
C ILE A 40 21.47 4.45 3.50
N THR A 41 21.09 3.82 4.62
CA THR A 41 21.01 2.36 4.76
C THR A 41 19.57 1.95 5.08
N TYR A 42 19.18 0.70 4.80
CA TYR A 42 17.86 0.24 5.20
C TYR A 42 17.87 -1.21 5.69
N SER A 43 16.84 -1.57 6.48
CA SER A 43 16.56 -2.93 6.94
C SER A 43 15.15 -3.32 6.50
N ILE A 44 14.96 -4.61 6.20
CA ILE A 44 13.67 -5.17 5.76
C ILE A 44 13.14 -6.08 6.86
N ILE A 45 11.94 -5.78 7.36
CA ILE A 45 11.20 -6.64 8.28
C ILE A 45 10.74 -7.87 7.50
N GLY A 46 11.23 -9.05 7.89
CA GLY A 46 10.84 -10.33 7.29
C GLY A 46 9.39 -10.72 7.59
N ARG A 47 8.86 -11.65 6.80
CA ARG A 47 7.49 -12.14 6.98
C ARG A 47 7.28 -12.79 8.35
N GLU A 48 8.27 -13.51 8.85
CA GLU A 48 8.30 -14.15 10.16
C GLU A 48 8.28 -13.16 11.32
N ASP A 49 8.80 -11.96 11.11
CA ASP A 49 8.91 -10.92 12.13
C ASP A 49 7.64 -10.05 12.27
N LEU A 50 6.65 -10.27 11.43
CA LEU A 50 5.37 -9.55 11.53
C LEU A 50 4.53 -9.94 12.76
N ALA A 51 4.97 -10.93 13.54
CA ALA A 51 4.38 -11.33 14.81
C ALA A 51 5.12 -10.79 16.04
N LEU A 52 6.21 -10.03 15.85
CA LEU A 52 6.99 -9.44 16.95
C LEU A 52 6.18 -8.41 17.74
N THR A 53 6.42 -8.32 19.03
CA THR A 53 5.96 -7.19 19.85
C THR A 53 6.69 -5.91 19.46
N SER A 54 6.21 -4.75 19.92
CA SER A 54 6.85 -3.47 19.62
C SER A 54 8.28 -3.39 20.14
N GLU A 55 8.53 -3.91 21.34
CA GLU A 55 9.85 -3.95 21.97
C GLU A 55 10.81 -4.88 21.21
N GLU A 56 10.33 -6.05 20.77
CA GLU A 56 11.14 -6.99 19.97
C GLU A 56 11.47 -6.40 18.61
N MET A 57 10.48 -5.75 17.95
CA MET A 57 10.67 -5.05 16.68
C MET A 57 11.72 -3.95 16.81
N PHE A 58 11.58 -3.12 17.85
CA PHE A 58 12.53 -2.05 18.16
C PHE A 58 13.95 -2.63 18.38
N SER A 59 14.07 -3.60 19.28
CA SER A 59 15.36 -4.21 19.63
C SER A 59 16.07 -4.87 18.45
N LYS A 60 15.32 -5.45 17.52
CA LYS A 60 15.87 -6.18 16.37
C LYS A 60 16.29 -5.26 15.23
N TYR A 61 15.52 -4.23 14.94
CA TYR A 61 15.67 -3.45 13.73
C TYR A 61 16.20 -2.03 13.91
N VAL A 62 15.99 -1.42 15.09
CA VAL A 62 16.40 -0.04 15.33
C VAL A 62 17.90 0.04 15.60
N LYS A 63 18.54 1.02 14.99
CA LYS A 63 19.97 1.39 15.14
C LYS A 63 20.06 2.84 15.62
N ASP A 64 21.23 3.26 16.09
CA ASP A 64 21.47 4.62 16.59
C ASP A 64 21.11 5.72 15.56
N ASN A 65 21.23 5.40 14.27
CA ASN A 65 20.94 6.29 13.15
C ASN A 65 19.59 5.99 12.47
N THR A 66 18.69 5.23 13.10
CA THR A 66 17.38 4.96 12.52
C THR A 66 16.54 6.23 12.55
N LYS A 67 16.18 6.72 11.37
CA LYS A 67 15.42 7.94 11.14
C LYS A 67 13.96 7.68 10.83
N LEU A 68 13.68 6.59 10.11
CA LEU A 68 12.35 6.34 9.54
C LEU A 68 11.92 4.88 9.72
N PHE A 69 10.69 4.70 10.18
CA PHE A 69 9.95 3.44 10.16
C PHE A 69 8.79 3.55 9.17
N CYS A 70 8.89 2.83 8.05
CA CYS A 70 7.96 2.94 6.92
C CYS A 70 7.23 1.62 6.70
N LEU A 71 5.90 1.65 6.68
CA LEU A 71 5.06 0.47 6.45
C LEU A 71 4.01 0.74 5.37
N THR A 72 3.76 -0.27 4.52
CA THR A 72 2.51 -0.31 3.76
C THR A 72 1.34 -0.64 4.69
N LEU A 73 0.19 -0.01 4.47
CA LEU A 73 -1.04 -0.30 5.23
C LEU A 73 -1.52 -1.73 5.00
N ALA A 74 -1.52 -2.17 3.73
CA ALA A 74 -1.85 -3.52 3.35
C ALA A 74 -1.09 -3.95 2.09
N SER A 75 -0.77 -5.25 2.00
CA SER A 75 -0.14 -5.83 0.83
C SER A 75 -1.02 -5.73 -0.41
N ASN A 76 -0.48 -5.17 -1.48
CA ASN A 76 -1.15 -5.16 -2.78
C ASN A 76 -1.14 -6.52 -3.50
N LEU A 77 -0.46 -7.51 -2.92
CA LEU A 77 -0.34 -8.87 -3.45
C LEU A 77 -1.33 -9.82 -2.76
N THR A 78 -1.28 -9.91 -1.43
CA THR A 78 -2.06 -10.88 -0.64
C THR A 78 -3.23 -10.25 0.12
N GLY A 79 -3.29 -8.92 0.15
CA GLY A 79 -4.27 -8.20 0.96
C GLY A 79 -3.97 -8.15 2.45
N ARG A 80 -2.93 -8.87 2.93
CA ARG A 80 -2.55 -8.86 4.34
C ARG A 80 -2.38 -7.44 4.85
N VAL A 81 -3.05 -7.12 5.95
CA VAL A 81 -2.85 -5.86 6.67
C VAL A 81 -1.52 -5.95 7.42
N ILE A 82 -0.60 -5.05 7.09
CA ILE A 82 0.74 -4.96 7.70
C ILE A 82 0.75 -3.91 8.81
N TYR A 83 -0.16 -2.95 8.71
CA TYR A 83 -0.33 -1.87 9.64
C TYR A 83 -0.50 -2.35 11.09
N SER A 84 0.32 -1.78 11.98
CA SER A 84 0.27 -1.99 13.42
C SER A 84 0.36 -0.65 14.14
N ALA A 85 -0.74 -0.21 14.73
CA ALA A 85 -0.76 1.02 15.55
C ALA A 85 0.20 0.90 16.76
N ASP A 86 0.36 -0.30 17.32
CA ASP A 86 1.26 -0.53 18.45
C ASP A 86 2.73 -0.28 18.04
N TRP A 87 3.17 -0.78 16.88
CA TRP A 87 4.51 -0.53 16.38
C TRP A 87 4.75 0.95 16.08
N LEU A 88 3.81 1.57 15.35
CA LEU A 88 3.92 2.97 14.97
C LEU A 88 3.95 3.89 16.20
N ASN A 89 3.06 3.68 17.16
CA ASN A 89 3.06 4.43 18.42
C ASN A 89 4.34 4.23 19.22
N TYR A 90 4.88 3.01 19.25
CA TYR A 90 6.13 2.75 19.95
C TYR A 90 7.30 3.46 19.29
N MET A 91 7.47 3.32 17.97
CA MET A 91 8.52 3.98 17.19
C MET A 91 8.44 5.51 17.32
N HIS A 92 7.22 6.07 17.19
CA HIS A 92 7.01 7.52 17.36
C HIS A 92 7.40 8.01 18.77
N LYS A 93 7.06 7.26 19.82
CA LYS A 93 7.45 7.60 21.21
C LYS A 93 8.95 7.56 21.43
N GLU A 94 9.65 6.66 20.75
CA GLU A 94 11.13 6.55 20.78
C GLU A 94 11.81 7.57 19.86
N GLY A 95 11.05 8.50 19.26
CA GLY A 95 11.58 9.58 18.42
C GLY A 95 11.91 9.18 16.99
N ILE A 96 11.45 8.03 16.54
CA ILE A 96 11.60 7.57 15.16
C ILE A 96 10.38 8.01 14.37
N THR A 97 10.61 8.75 13.28
CA THR A 97 9.52 9.20 12.38
C THR A 97 8.84 8.00 11.72
N THR A 98 7.52 8.06 11.61
CA THR A 98 6.71 7.01 11.03
C THR A 98 6.05 7.47 9.73
N PHE A 99 6.05 6.57 8.75
CA PHE A 99 5.42 6.78 7.44
C PHE A 99 4.55 5.58 7.06
N VAL A 100 3.35 5.83 6.56
CA VAL A 100 2.45 4.78 6.07
C VAL A 100 2.09 5.02 4.60
N ASP A 101 2.40 4.03 3.74
CA ASP A 101 1.81 3.96 2.40
C ASP A 101 0.43 3.30 2.50
N SER A 102 -0.61 4.10 2.47
CA SER A 102 -2.00 3.65 2.53
C SER A 102 -2.65 3.46 1.15
N SER A 103 -1.86 3.38 0.08
CA SER A 103 -2.37 3.17 -1.29
C SER A 103 -3.23 1.91 -1.45
N GLN A 104 -3.01 0.90 -0.61
CA GLN A 104 -3.93 -0.21 -0.40
C GLN A 104 -4.52 -0.07 1.01
N GLY A 105 -5.84 -0.08 1.10
CA GLY A 105 -6.53 -0.05 2.38
C GLY A 105 -7.06 1.31 2.82
N ALA A 106 -6.62 2.45 2.24
CA ALA A 106 -7.30 3.73 2.46
C ALA A 106 -8.78 3.60 2.04
N GLY A 107 -9.69 3.88 2.97
CA GLY A 107 -11.14 3.64 2.79
C GLY A 107 -11.63 2.26 3.25
N LYS A 108 -10.73 1.31 3.57
CA LYS A 108 -11.06 -0.05 4.07
C LYS A 108 -10.55 -0.34 5.49
N VAL A 109 -9.41 0.23 5.84
CA VAL A 109 -8.81 0.11 7.17
C VAL A 109 -8.87 1.48 7.83
N ARG A 110 -9.39 1.54 9.06
CA ARG A 110 -9.35 2.79 9.84
C ARG A 110 -7.92 3.06 10.29
N ILE A 111 -7.50 4.28 10.10
CA ILE A 111 -6.20 4.80 10.50
C ILE A 111 -6.41 6.21 11.07
N SER A 112 -5.74 6.52 12.16
CA SER A 112 -5.75 7.84 12.78
C SER A 112 -4.32 8.32 12.97
N MET A 113 -3.91 9.34 12.24
CA MET A 113 -2.55 9.88 12.38
C MET A 113 -2.26 10.31 13.82
N ASP A 114 -3.24 10.90 14.51
CA ASP A 114 -3.07 11.39 15.88
C ASP A 114 -2.96 10.25 16.91
N ASN A 115 -3.79 9.21 16.77
CA ASN A 115 -3.91 8.16 17.79
C ASN A 115 -2.98 6.97 17.54
N ASP A 116 -2.55 6.78 16.30
CA ASP A 116 -1.83 5.58 15.88
C ASP A 116 -0.32 5.84 15.68
N GLY A 117 0.15 7.05 16.04
CA GLY A 117 1.57 7.41 15.95
C GLY A 117 2.07 7.53 14.51
N VAL A 118 1.23 8.01 13.59
CA VAL A 118 1.59 8.21 12.17
C VAL A 118 1.96 9.66 11.94
N ASP A 119 3.20 9.91 11.51
CA ASP A 119 3.67 11.28 11.22
C ASP A 119 3.38 11.68 9.78
N TYR A 120 3.50 10.73 8.85
CA TYR A 120 3.26 10.93 7.42
C TYR A 120 2.46 9.79 6.83
N LEU A 121 1.51 10.12 5.95
CA LEU A 121 0.67 9.15 5.28
C LEU A 121 0.51 9.51 3.81
N ALA A 122 0.92 8.60 2.91
CA ALA A 122 0.66 8.74 1.48
C ALA A 122 -0.56 7.90 1.08
N PHE A 123 -1.38 8.42 0.16
CA PHE A 123 -2.54 7.72 -0.36
C PHE A 123 -2.75 7.97 -1.85
N THR A 124 -3.57 7.13 -2.48
CA THR A 124 -4.05 7.33 -3.86
C THR A 124 -5.57 7.33 -3.91
N GLY A 125 -6.15 8.22 -4.72
CA GLY A 125 -7.60 8.38 -4.78
C GLY A 125 -8.34 7.29 -5.57
N HIS A 126 -7.72 6.73 -6.61
CA HIS A 126 -8.41 5.88 -7.61
C HIS A 126 -8.55 4.39 -7.24
N LYS A 127 -8.09 3.98 -6.06
CA LYS A 127 -8.27 2.61 -5.55
C LYS A 127 -9.50 2.54 -4.63
N ASP A 128 -9.31 2.11 -3.41
CA ASP A 128 -10.40 1.88 -2.44
C ASP A 128 -11.12 3.15 -1.98
N LEU A 129 -10.52 4.33 -2.21
CA LEU A 129 -11.21 5.62 -2.06
C LEU A 129 -12.17 5.95 -3.22
N MET A 130 -12.16 5.18 -4.33
CA MET A 130 -13.12 5.28 -5.44
C MET A 130 -13.17 6.62 -6.18
N ALA A 131 -12.11 7.43 -6.11
CA ALA A 131 -11.99 8.67 -6.86
C ALA A 131 -11.49 8.44 -8.29
N MET A 132 -11.56 9.46 -9.12
CA MET A 132 -10.97 9.44 -10.46
C MET A 132 -9.43 9.28 -10.38
N PRO A 133 -8.80 8.62 -11.39
CA PRO A 133 -7.34 8.58 -11.50
C PRO A 133 -6.72 9.98 -11.59
N GLY A 134 -5.46 10.10 -11.14
CA GLY A 134 -4.67 11.33 -11.27
C GLY A 134 -4.71 12.24 -10.03
N VAL A 135 -5.17 11.72 -8.89
CA VAL A 135 -5.10 12.38 -7.59
C VAL A 135 -4.64 11.40 -6.52
N GLY A 136 -3.85 11.86 -5.63
CA GLY A 136 -3.38 11.25 -4.39
C GLY A 136 -2.83 12.35 -3.50
N GLY A 137 -2.27 12.01 -2.35
CA GLY A 137 -1.75 13.03 -1.44
C GLY A 137 -0.76 12.48 -0.43
N LEU A 138 -0.11 13.44 0.22
CA LEU A 138 0.72 13.26 1.39
C LEU A 138 0.07 14.03 2.54
N CYS A 139 -0.36 13.32 3.58
CA CYS A 139 -0.78 13.92 4.83
C CYS A 139 0.44 14.04 5.75
N CYS A 140 0.65 15.22 6.31
CA CYS A 140 1.77 15.51 7.20
C CYS A 140 1.19 15.97 8.55
N LYS A 141 1.69 15.40 9.66
CA LYS A 141 1.30 15.84 11.01
C LYS A 141 1.86 17.23 11.33
N GLU A 142 3.06 17.50 10.83
CA GLU A 142 3.70 18.80 10.89
C GLU A 142 3.98 19.35 9.50
N VAL A 143 3.99 20.68 9.36
CA VAL A 143 4.34 21.34 8.09
C VAL A 143 5.77 20.95 7.69
N PRO A 144 5.98 20.41 6.47
CA PRO A 144 7.31 20.08 5.98
C PRO A 144 8.25 21.29 5.96
N LYS A 145 9.55 21.05 6.21
CA LYS A 145 10.60 22.08 6.16
C LYS A 145 11.69 21.76 5.13
N TRP A 146 11.44 20.78 4.27
CA TRP A 146 12.35 20.41 3.19
C TRP A 146 11.96 21.08 1.88
N GLU A 147 12.88 21.06 0.93
CA GLU A 147 12.67 21.60 -0.40
C GLU A 147 11.60 20.81 -1.19
N PRO A 148 10.77 21.49 -1.99
CA PRO A 148 9.81 20.81 -2.85
C PRO A 148 10.52 20.00 -3.95
N LEU A 149 9.95 18.83 -4.29
CA LEU A 149 10.47 17.95 -5.33
C LEU A 149 10.45 18.60 -6.72
N ILE A 150 9.47 19.45 -6.99
CA ILE A 150 9.26 20.11 -8.28
C ILE A 150 9.27 21.61 -8.11
N GLN A 151 10.14 22.30 -8.88
CA GLN A 151 10.16 23.75 -8.95
C GLN A 151 9.29 24.20 -10.11
N GLY A 152 8.42 25.21 -9.90
CA GLY A 152 7.53 25.69 -10.96
C GLY A 152 6.55 26.75 -10.51
N GLY A 153 5.60 27.09 -11.37
CA GLY A 153 4.56 28.06 -11.06
C GLY A 153 3.59 27.53 -10.03
N THR A 154 3.48 28.18 -8.88
CA THR A 154 2.62 27.80 -7.75
C THR A 154 1.34 28.64 -7.66
N GLY A 155 1.22 29.69 -8.52
CA GLY A 155 0.08 30.61 -8.50
C GLY A 155 0.15 31.70 -7.43
N VAL A 156 1.18 31.69 -6.57
CA VAL A 156 1.42 32.70 -5.54
C VAL A 156 2.85 33.23 -5.63
N LEU A 157 3.11 34.47 -5.16
CA LEU A 157 4.43 35.14 -5.15
C LEU A 157 5.15 35.05 -6.50
N GLY A 158 4.44 35.42 -7.59
CA GLY A 158 4.91 35.29 -8.97
C GLY A 158 6.15 36.12 -9.36
N ASP A 159 6.64 36.97 -8.49
CA ASP A 159 7.86 37.77 -8.60
C ASP A 159 9.10 37.12 -7.94
N SER A 160 8.92 35.95 -7.28
CA SER A 160 10.01 35.16 -6.71
C SER A 160 10.70 34.30 -7.74
N PHE A 161 12.02 34.11 -7.62
CA PHE A 161 12.82 33.19 -8.46
C PHE A 161 12.81 31.74 -7.96
N VAL A 162 12.23 31.49 -6.79
CA VAL A 162 12.12 30.15 -6.16
C VAL A 162 10.68 29.91 -5.74
N ASN A 163 10.29 28.65 -5.53
CA ASN A 163 8.98 28.34 -4.98
C ASN A 163 8.80 29.08 -3.64
N PRO A 164 7.59 29.57 -3.34
CA PRO A 164 7.32 30.27 -2.06
C PRO A 164 7.42 29.31 -0.89
N ASP A 165 7.92 29.79 0.23
CA ASP A 165 7.92 29.07 1.51
C ASP A 165 6.54 29.22 2.19
N VAL A 166 5.52 28.69 1.51
CA VAL A 166 4.12 28.68 1.94
C VAL A 166 3.55 27.29 1.76
N PHE A 167 3.00 26.69 2.79
CA PHE A 167 2.37 25.38 2.71
C PHE A 167 0.84 25.53 2.53
N PRO A 168 0.23 24.71 1.62
CA PRO A 168 0.85 23.68 0.77
C PRO A 168 1.38 24.20 -0.59
N GLU A 169 1.14 25.46 -0.96
CA GLU A 169 1.32 26.01 -2.31
C GLU A 169 2.78 25.88 -2.79
N GLY A 170 3.76 26.01 -1.90
CA GLY A 170 5.18 25.86 -2.25
C GLY A 170 5.54 24.47 -2.78
N TYR A 171 4.76 23.47 -2.45
CA TYR A 171 4.94 22.07 -2.87
C TYR A 171 4.07 21.67 -4.07
N GLU A 172 3.16 22.55 -4.52
CA GLU A 172 2.16 22.29 -5.55
C GLU A 172 2.50 23.08 -6.84
N ALA A 173 3.48 22.60 -7.59
CA ALA A 173 3.87 23.25 -8.85
C ALA A 173 2.95 22.83 -10.00
N GLY A 174 2.42 23.84 -10.74
CA GLY A 174 1.53 23.65 -11.88
C GLY A 174 0.04 23.74 -11.53
N THR A 175 -0.81 23.72 -12.55
CA THR A 175 -2.26 23.74 -12.37
C THR A 175 -2.75 22.41 -11.85
N LEU A 176 -3.40 22.43 -10.70
CA LEU A 176 -3.90 21.24 -10.05
C LEU A 176 -5.02 20.56 -10.87
N ASN A 177 -5.11 19.24 -10.80
CA ASN A 177 -6.18 18.45 -11.42
C ASN A 177 -7.49 18.59 -10.63
N MET A 178 -8.12 19.76 -10.76
CA MET A 178 -9.35 20.09 -10.02
C MET A 178 -10.47 19.06 -10.20
N PRO A 179 -10.76 18.51 -11.40
CA PRO A 179 -11.78 17.48 -11.54
C PRO A 179 -11.51 16.23 -10.68
N ALA A 180 -10.25 15.76 -10.62
CA ALA A 180 -9.88 14.61 -9.79
C ALA A 180 -9.95 14.95 -8.28
N ILE A 181 -9.56 16.17 -7.88
CA ILE A 181 -9.67 16.63 -6.48
C ILE A 181 -11.14 16.69 -6.05
N TRP A 182 -12.03 17.21 -6.88
CA TRP A 182 -13.47 17.22 -6.61
C TRP A 182 -14.04 15.81 -6.50
N SER A 183 -13.62 14.91 -7.40
CA SER A 183 -13.97 13.50 -7.33
C SER A 183 -13.50 12.87 -6.01
N LEU A 184 -12.28 13.16 -5.58
CA LEU A 184 -11.72 12.66 -4.32
C LEU A 184 -12.53 13.15 -3.12
N ASN A 185 -12.88 14.43 -3.07
CA ASN A 185 -13.71 14.98 -1.98
C ASN A 185 -15.05 14.28 -1.87
N SER A 186 -15.73 14.07 -3.00
CA SER A 186 -17.02 13.35 -3.03
C SER A 186 -16.86 11.88 -2.63
N ALA A 187 -15.79 11.24 -3.09
CA ALA A 187 -15.49 9.84 -2.83
C ALA A 187 -15.14 9.59 -1.34
N ILE A 188 -14.37 10.47 -0.72
CA ILE A 188 -14.05 10.39 0.72
C ILE A 188 -15.33 10.50 1.54
N GLY A 189 -16.20 11.49 1.25
CA GLY A 189 -17.48 11.63 1.96
C GLY A 189 -18.40 10.42 1.79
N TYR A 190 -18.40 9.80 0.60
CA TYR A 190 -19.13 8.55 0.38
C TYR A 190 -18.54 7.38 1.18
N CYS A 191 -17.22 7.19 1.12
CA CYS A 191 -16.53 6.13 1.87
C CYS A 191 -16.76 6.28 3.38
N GLU A 192 -16.63 7.48 3.92
CA GLU A 192 -16.84 7.75 5.34
C GLU A 192 -18.28 7.41 5.77
N SER A 193 -19.27 7.90 5.01
CA SER A 193 -20.69 7.67 5.31
C SER A 193 -21.11 6.21 5.17
N ASN A 194 -20.39 5.40 4.40
CA ASN A 194 -20.73 4.01 4.12
C ASN A 194 -19.67 3.01 4.63
N PHE A 195 -18.72 3.45 5.42
CA PHE A 195 -17.54 2.65 5.80
C PHE A 195 -17.92 1.26 6.35
N GLU A 196 -18.79 1.20 7.35
CA GLU A 196 -19.16 -0.08 7.98
C GLU A 196 -19.93 -0.99 7.00
N ARG A 197 -20.81 -0.43 6.19
CA ARG A 197 -21.56 -1.19 5.16
C ARG A 197 -20.62 -1.78 4.10
N ILE A 198 -19.66 -1.00 3.61
CA ILE A 198 -18.67 -1.44 2.63
C ILE A 198 -17.82 -2.56 3.23
N LYS A 199 -17.28 -2.34 4.42
CA LYS A 199 -16.44 -3.29 5.14
C LYS A 199 -17.17 -4.61 5.41
N GLU A 200 -18.38 -4.57 5.92
CA GLU A 200 -19.21 -5.76 6.19
C GLU A 200 -19.46 -6.57 4.91
N LYS A 201 -19.86 -5.88 3.82
CA LYS A 201 -20.12 -6.53 2.53
C LYS A 201 -18.86 -7.18 1.96
N GLU A 202 -17.72 -6.47 1.96
CA GLU A 202 -16.46 -7.01 1.46
C GLU A 202 -15.94 -8.16 2.32
N ASN A 203 -16.07 -8.10 3.64
CA ASN A 203 -15.72 -9.20 4.54
C ASN A 203 -16.58 -10.45 4.28
N THR A 204 -17.87 -10.26 4.03
CA THR A 204 -18.78 -11.37 3.69
C THR A 204 -18.36 -12.02 2.37
N LEU A 205 -18.11 -11.24 1.33
CA LEU A 205 -17.64 -11.74 0.04
C LEU A 205 -16.28 -12.41 0.12
N MET A 206 -15.34 -11.83 0.88
CA MET A 206 -14.01 -12.41 1.07
C MET A 206 -14.08 -13.74 1.84
N THR A 207 -14.91 -13.81 2.87
CA THR A 207 -15.15 -15.05 3.62
C THR A 207 -15.74 -16.14 2.71
N TYR A 208 -16.68 -15.77 1.85
CA TYR A 208 -17.26 -16.68 0.86
C TYR A 208 -16.20 -17.15 -0.14
N LEU A 209 -15.43 -16.23 -0.75
CA LEU A 209 -14.35 -16.57 -1.68
C LEU A 209 -13.31 -17.51 -1.03
N MET A 210 -12.85 -17.18 0.17
CA MET A 210 -11.89 -18.01 0.92
C MET A 210 -12.40 -19.43 1.14
N LYS A 211 -13.66 -19.57 1.55
CA LYS A 211 -14.30 -20.88 1.76
C LYS A 211 -14.31 -21.69 0.47
N GLN A 212 -14.66 -21.08 -0.65
CA GLN A 212 -14.73 -21.75 -1.94
C GLN A 212 -13.32 -22.14 -2.45
N LEU A 213 -12.35 -21.24 -2.35
CA LEU A 213 -10.96 -21.52 -2.74
C LEU A 213 -10.35 -22.67 -1.93
N LYS A 214 -10.62 -22.74 -0.62
CA LYS A 214 -10.18 -23.83 0.27
C LYS A 214 -10.78 -25.20 -0.08
N SER A 215 -11.87 -25.24 -0.83
CA SER A 215 -12.48 -26.50 -1.29
C SER A 215 -11.82 -27.05 -2.56
N LEU A 216 -10.88 -26.32 -3.17
CA LEU A 216 -10.15 -26.73 -4.37
C LEU A 216 -8.76 -27.25 -3.97
N ASP A 217 -8.47 -28.51 -4.24
CA ASP A 217 -7.21 -29.17 -3.85
C ASP A 217 -5.97 -28.69 -4.62
N ASN A 218 -6.16 -27.99 -5.74
CA ASN A 218 -5.11 -27.50 -6.61
C ASN A 218 -4.74 -26.03 -6.38
N ILE A 219 -5.29 -25.38 -5.37
CA ILE A 219 -5.06 -23.94 -5.08
C ILE A 219 -4.13 -23.78 -3.88
N THR A 220 -3.13 -22.92 -4.04
CA THR A 220 -2.36 -22.36 -2.93
C THR A 220 -2.84 -20.95 -2.64
N ILE A 221 -3.22 -20.66 -1.40
CA ILE A 221 -3.62 -19.33 -0.94
C ILE A 221 -2.48 -18.75 -0.11
N TYR A 222 -2.04 -17.54 -0.46
CA TYR A 222 -0.95 -16.87 0.27
C TYR A 222 -1.51 -16.04 1.43
N ASP A 223 -0.80 -16.07 2.57
CA ASP A 223 -1.22 -15.39 3.82
C ASP A 223 -2.66 -15.77 4.23
N GLU A 224 -2.97 -17.04 4.24
CA GLU A 224 -4.34 -17.56 4.38
C GLU A 224 -5.03 -17.08 5.65
N ASP A 225 -4.38 -17.22 6.81
CA ASP A 225 -4.98 -16.98 8.12
C ASP A 225 -4.58 -15.64 8.74
N VAL A 226 -4.71 -14.55 7.96
CA VAL A 226 -4.36 -13.21 8.41
C VAL A 226 -5.51 -12.22 8.21
N ASN A 227 -5.48 -11.12 8.96
CA ASN A 227 -6.34 -9.97 8.69
C ASN A 227 -5.98 -9.38 7.31
N ARG A 228 -6.98 -9.15 6.46
CA ARG A 228 -6.78 -8.69 5.09
C ARG A 228 -7.83 -7.69 4.63
N VAL A 229 -7.44 -6.89 3.64
CA VAL A 229 -8.38 -6.15 2.79
C VAL A 229 -8.93 -7.09 1.70
N SER A 230 -9.88 -6.63 0.91
CA SER A 230 -10.60 -7.43 -0.11
C SER A 230 -9.72 -7.85 -1.31
N THR A 231 -8.50 -8.27 -1.03
CA THR A 231 -7.50 -8.73 -2.00
C THR A 231 -6.90 -10.06 -1.54
N ILE A 232 -6.68 -10.97 -2.49
CA ILE A 232 -6.12 -12.29 -2.22
C ILE A 232 -5.17 -12.70 -3.34
N GLY A 233 -4.03 -13.27 -2.97
CA GLY A 233 -3.06 -13.88 -3.87
C GLY A 233 -3.19 -15.39 -3.85
N ILE A 234 -3.26 -16.01 -5.02
CA ILE A 234 -3.35 -17.46 -5.19
C ILE A 234 -2.41 -17.96 -6.28
N ASN A 235 -2.05 -19.24 -6.21
CA ASN A 235 -1.51 -19.99 -7.35
C ASN A 235 -2.29 -21.28 -7.56
N VAL A 236 -2.33 -21.72 -8.82
CA VAL A 236 -2.91 -22.99 -9.23
C VAL A 236 -1.77 -23.95 -9.52
N PHE A 237 -1.80 -25.14 -8.95
CA PHE A 237 -0.75 -26.15 -9.15
C PHE A 237 -0.58 -26.50 -10.63
N GLY A 238 0.67 -26.51 -11.09
CA GLY A 238 1.02 -26.82 -12.49
C GLY A 238 0.92 -25.65 -13.48
N TYR A 239 0.47 -24.47 -13.04
CA TYR A 239 0.32 -23.29 -13.91
C TYR A 239 1.17 -22.10 -13.44
N LYS A 240 1.62 -21.29 -14.39
CA LYS A 240 2.12 -19.94 -14.11
C LYS A 240 0.94 -18.99 -13.91
N SER A 241 1.14 -17.92 -13.16
CA SER A 241 0.10 -16.92 -12.92
C SER A 241 -0.44 -16.28 -14.21
N SER A 242 0.41 -16.12 -15.24
CA SER A 242 -0.01 -15.58 -16.54
C SER A 242 -0.97 -16.51 -17.29
N GLU A 243 -0.79 -17.84 -17.19
CA GLU A 243 -1.65 -18.81 -17.83
C GLU A 243 -3.04 -18.82 -17.21
N ILE A 244 -3.13 -18.76 -15.89
CA ILE A 244 -4.40 -18.67 -15.18
C ILE A 244 -5.13 -17.36 -15.49
N VAL A 245 -4.41 -16.24 -15.57
CA VAL A 245 -5.03 -14.94 -15.96
C VAL A 245 -5.60 -15.04 -17.38
N GLU A 246 -4.89 -15.67 -18.32
CA GLU A 246 -5.41 -15.88 -19.68
C GLU A 246 -6.67 -16.78 -19.71
N ILE A 247 -6.73 -17.80 -18.86
CA ILE A 247 -7.90 -18.67 -18.72
C ILE A 247 -9.09 -17.88 -18.13
N LEU A 248 -8.85 -17.09 -17.08
CA LEU A 248 -9.88 -16.25 -16.47
C LEU A 248 -10.39 -15.18 -17.45
N ASP A 249 -9.50 -14.52 -18.19
CA ASP A 249 -9.85 -13.50 -19.18
C ASP A 249 -10.73 -14.06 -20.32
N LYS A 250 -10.45 -15.28 -20.80
CA LYS A 250 -11.29 -16.01 -21.77
C LYS A 250 -12.71 -16.32 -21.26
N ASN A 251 -12.92 -16.23 -19.96
CA ASN A 251 -14.22 -16.40 -19.28
C ASN A 251 -14.77 -15.08 -18.76
N ASP A 252 -14.33 -13.94 -19.29
CA ASP A 252 -14.78 -12.58 -18.92
C ASP A 252 -14.53 -12.24 -17.43
N ILE A 253 -13.50 -12.83 -16.81
CA ILE A 253 -13.13 -12.62 -15.43
C ILE A 253 -11.85 -11.77 -15.35
N CYS A 254 -11.97 -10.54 -14.85
CA CYS A 254 -10.85 -9.64 -14.65
C CYS A 254 -9.99 -10.08 -13.46
N SER A 255 -8.72 -10.37 -13.71
CA SER A 255 -7.72 -10.70 -12.69
C SER A 255 -6.37 -10.14 -13.07
N ARG A 256 -5.38 -10.28 -12.21
CA ARG A 256 -4.01 -9.85 -12.52
C ARG A 256 -3.02 -10.93 -12.10
N GLY A 257 -2.06 -11.25 -12.97
CA GLY A 257 -0.94 -12.14 -12.70
C GLY A 257 0.41 -11.42 -12.69
N GLY A 258 1.43 -12.09 -12.16
CA GLY A 258 2.83 -11.63 -12.17
C GLY A 258 3.32 -11.14 -10.83
N ILE A 259 4.27 -10.18 -10.84
CA ILE A 259 5.02 -9.71 -9.67
C ILE A 259 4.32 -8.53 -8.93
N HIS A 260 3.28 -7.93 -9.50
CA HIS A 260 2.45 -6.90 -8.85
C HIS A 260 3.20 -5.69 -8.30
N CYS A 261 4.42 -5.40 -8.77
CA CYS A 261 5.30 -4.37 -8.20
C CYS A 261 5.61 -4.59 -6.70
N ALA A 262 5.71 -5.84 -6.25
CA ALA A 262 5.92 -6.25 -4.86
C ALA A 262 7.01 -7.33 -4.75
N ILE A 263 8.20 -7.06 -5.32
CA ILE A 263 9.28 -8.04 -5.45
C ILE A 263 9.69 -8.64 -4.10
N LEU A 264 9.78 -7.83 -3.04
CA LEU A 264 10.14 -8.30 -1.71
C LEU A 264 9.12 -9.30 -1.15
N ALA A 265 7.82 -9.07 -1.41
CA ALA A 265 6.77 -10.00 -1.00
C ALA A 265 6.87 -11.33 -1.79
N HIS A 266 7.22 -11.27 -3.07
CA HIS A 266 7.45 -12.49 -3.87
C HIS A 266 8.68 -13.27 -3.41
N GLU A 267 9.77 -12.59 -3.01
CA GLU A 267 10.94 -13.24 -2.40
C GLU A 267 10.56 -13.92 -1.08
N ALA A 268 9.83 -13.22 -0.20
CA ALA A 268 9.39 -13.74 1.08
C ALA A 268 8.38 -14.91 0.97
N LEU A 269 7.63 -14.99 -0.14
CA LEU A 269 6.64 -16.04 -0.42
C LEU A 269 7.18 -17.15 -1.35
N GLY A 270 8.40 -17.00 -1.90
CA GLY A 270 8.99 -17.96 -2.84
C GLY A 270 8.30 -18.02 -4.21
N THR A 271 7.71 -16.92 -4.67
CA THR A 271 6.87 -16.87 -5.89
C THR A 271 7.43 -16.00 -7.00
N VAL A 272 8.72 -15.67 -6.97
CA VAL A 272 9.37 -14.84 -8.01
C VAL A 272 9.24 -15.45 -9.39
N GLU A 273 9.46 -16.77 -9.52
CA GLU A 273 9.45 -17.47 -10.80
C GLU A 273 8.04 -17.74 -11.35
N THR A 274 7.07 -18.00 -10.47
CA THR A 274 5.70 -18.35 -10.86
C THR A 274 4.80 -17.13 -11.01
N GLY A 275 5.15 -16.04 -10.36
CA GLY A 275 4.21 -14.95 -10.09
C GLY A 275 3.07 -15.41 -9.19
N VAL A 276 2.08 -14.55 -9.00
CA VAL A 276 0.86 -14.83 -8.24
C VAL A 276 -0.33 -14.32 -9.03
N VAL A 277 -1.44 -15.03 -9.01
CA VAL A 277 -2.74 -14.52 -9.49
C VAL A 277 -3.40 -13.77 -8.35
N ARG A 278 -3.74 -12.52 -8.60
CA ARG A 278 -4.45 -11.67 -7.63
C ARG A 278 -5.90 -11.50 -8.02
N LEU A 279 -6.77 -11.80 -7.08
CA LEU A 279 -8.19 -11.48 -7.13
C LEU A 279 -8.46 -10.34 -6.15
N SER A 280 -9.24 -9.36 -6.58
CA SER A 280 -9.61 -8.21 -5.74
C SER A 280 -11.10 -8.01 -5.80
N LEU A 281 -11.74 -7.98 -4.64
CA LEU A 281 -13.18 -7.76 -4.50
C LEU A 281 -13.48 -6.31 -4.13
N ASN A 282 -14.67 -5.90 -4.51
CA ASN A 282 -15.25 -4.63 -4.09
C ASN A 282 -16.67 -4.91 -3.54
N TYR A 283 -17.21 -4.03 -2.72
CA TYR A 283 -18.55 -4.19 -2.14
C TYR A 283 -19.66 -4.32 -3.18
N LEU A 284 -19.43 -3.96 -4.44
CA LEU A 284 -20.37 -4.11 -5.56
C LEU A 284 -20.40 -5.53 -6.14
N ASN A 285 -19.38 -6.36 -5.84
CA ASN A 285 -19.35 -7.74 -6.32
C ASN A 285 -20.45 -8.58 -5.68
N THR A 286 -20.69 -9.73 -6.30
CA THR A 286 -21.72 -10.70 -5.93
C THR A 286 -21.13 -12.08 -5.68
N GLU A 287 -21.84 -12.95 -4.97
CA GLU A 287 -21.43 -14.36 -4.80
C GLU A 287 -21.44 -15.12 -6.13
N GLN A 288 -22.34 -14.77 -7.06
CA GLN A 288 -22.39 -15.37 -8.40
C GLN A 288 -21.12 -15.09 -9.22
N GLU A 289 -20.51 -13.90 -9.09
CA GLU A 289 -19.23 -13.60 -9.72
C GLU A 289 -18.09 -14.42 -9.08
N ILE A 290 -18.14 -14.64 -7.77
CA ILE A 290 -17.20 -15.54 -7.08
C ILE A 290 -17.37 -16.97 -7.58
N ASP A 291 -18.61 -17.49 -7.68
CA ASP A 291 -18.90 -18.82 -8.19
C ASP A 291 -18.37 -19.01 -9.63
N ALA A 292 -18.46 -17.98 -10.47
CA ALA A 292 -17.90 -18.01 -11.82
C ALA A 292 -16.37 -18.21 -11.79
N VAL A 293 -15.65 -17.47 -10.91
CA VAL A 293 -14.20 -17.66 -10.71
C VAL A 293 -13.89 -19.08 -10.26
N ILE A 294 -14.62 -19.59 -9.26
CA ILE A 294 -14.39 -20.93 -8.69
C ILE A 294 -14.62 -22.02 -9.73
N ASN A 295 -15.68 -21.92 -10.55
CA ASN A 295 -15.96 -22.87 -11.61
C ASN A 295 -14.80 -22.95 -12.62
N VAL A 296 -14.28 -21.80 -13.06
CA VAL A 296 -13.14 -21.77 -13.99
C VAL A 296 -11.87 -22.35 -13.35
N LEU A 297 -11.59 -22.02 -12.08
CA LEU A 297 -10.42 -22.55 -11.37
C LEU A 297 -10.52 -24.07 -11.08
N SER A 298 -11.71 -24.60 -10.89
CA SER A 298 -11.94 -26.03 -10.66
C SER A 298 -11.65 -26.88 -11.91
N ASP A 299 -11.78 -26.29 -13.10
CA ASP A 299 -11.49 -26.95 -14.38
C ASP A 299 -9.98 -26.95 -14.70
N CYS A 300 -9.16 -26.18 -14.00
CA CYS A 300 -7.70 -26.17 -14.12
C CYS A 300 -7.12 -27.39 -13.38
N ARG A 301 -6.82 -28.47 -14.10
CA ARG A 301 -6.29 -29.75 -13.57
C ARG A 301 -4.90 -30.06 -14.11
#